data_20898104464d949b8f50972333cddb7b
#
_entry.id   20898104464d949b8f50972333cddb7b
#
_cell.length_a   1.000
_cell.length_b   1.000
_cell.length_c   1.000
_cell.angle_alpha   90.00
_cell.angle_beta   90.00
_cell.angle_gamma   90.00
#
_symmetry.space_group_name_H-M   'P 1'
#
loop_
_entity.id
_entity.type
_entity.pdbx_description
1 polymer ?
#
loop_
_entity_poly.entity_id
_entity_poly.type
_entity_poly.pdbx_seq_one_letter_code
_entity_poly.pdbx_strand_id
1 'polypeptide(L)'
;MTGKRVVFTGGTGKAGRHVVPYLVDKGYRLLNVDLKPFAHPSVNTLIADLTDNGQAFNALTTHFGFEGFRSGNTPMPPDAVVHFAAIPRVLINSDNETFRQNTISTYNVIEAAAKLGVRKIVIASSETTYGVCFAEGDKDFHSFPLEETYDVDPMDSYGLSKVVNEKTARAFASRYGIDIYALRIGNVIEPHEYDRFPAFLADPPSRKRNAWSYIDARDLGQIVHLALQKDGLGFQVFNAVNDTITARMPTREFLRRTCPDTPITGDLAEFGAPLSNRKAREVLGFREEHNWRKYVPD
;
A
#
# COMPACT_ATOMS: atom_id res chain seq x y z
N MET A 1 3.91 26.99 9.90
CA MET A 1 2.80 26.44 9.09
C MET A 1 2.25 25.23 9.81
N THR A 2 0.98 25.20 10.13
CA THR A 2 0.33 24.00 10.67
C THR A 2 0.37 22.92 9.59
N GLY A 3 1.01 21.78 9.86
CA GLY A 3 1.14 20.70 8.89
C GLY A 3 -0.23 20.15 8.45
N LYS A 4 -0.33 19.61 7.23
CA LYS A 4 -1.55 18.97 6.73
C LYS A 4 -2.04 17.89 7.71
N ARG A 5 -3.34 17.88 7.96
CA ARG A 5 -4.00 16.92 8.84
C ARG A 5 -4.38 15.66 8.05
N VAL A 6 -3.91 14.52 8.50
CA VAL A 6 -4.16 13.24 7.82
C VAL A 6 -4.75 12.24 8.80
N VAL A 7 -5.87 11.64 8.46
CA VAL A 7 -6.35 10.43 9.13
C VAL A 7 -5.66 9.24 8.49
N PHE A 8 -4.90 8.50 9.30
CA PHE A 8 -4.24 7.26 8.90
C PHE A 8 -4.96 6.07 9.54
N THR A 9 -5.35 5.09 8.77
CA THR A 9 -5.97 3.88 9.32
C THR A 9 -5.04 2.68 9.20
N GLY A 10 -5.01 1.83 10.22
CA GLY A 10 -4.14 0.66 10.22
C GLY A 10 -2.68 0.95 10.61
N GLY A 11 -2.46 1.96 11.46
CA GLY A 11 -1.11 2.36 11.90
C GLY A 11 -0.37 1.29 12.70
N THR A 12 -1.08 0.37 13.36
CA THR A 12 -0.44 -0.73 14.11
C THR A 12 0.03 -1.88 13.23
N GLY A 13 -0.39 -1.90 11.96
CA GLY A 13 0.01 -2.93 10.99
C GLY A 13 1.48 -2.82 10.58
N LYS A 14 1.99 -3.88 9.91
CA LYS A 14 3.39 -3.97 9.47
C LYS A 14 3.84 -2.75 8.64
N ALA A 15 3.03 -2.30 7.70
CA ALA A 15 3.33 -1.09 6.92
C ALA A 15 3.13 0.18 7.75
N GLY A 16 2.00 0.28 8.48
CA GLY A 16 1.61 1.48 9.20
C GLY A 16 2.62 1.94 10.24
N ARG A 17 3.23 1.00 10.98
CA ARG A 17 4.22 1.33 12.04
C ARG A 17 5.51 1.98 11.52
N HIS A 18 5.75 1.95 10.20
CA HIS A 18 6.85 2.64 9.55
C HIS A 18 6.39 3.88 8.79
N VAL A 19 5.23 3.80 8.13
CA VAL A 19 4.69 4.92 7.35
C VAL A 19 4.25 6.07 8.26
N VAL A 20 3.61 5.78 9.40
CA VAL A 20 3.13 6.80 10.34
C VAL A 20 4.28 7.66 10.88
N PRO A 21 5.36 7.13 11.45
CA PRO A 21 6.51 7.94 11.88
C PRO A 21 7.12 8.73 10.73
N TYR A 22 7.30 8.12 9.56
CA TYR A 22 7.82 8.82 8.38
C TYR A 22 7.00 10.07 8.03
N LEU A 23 5.67 9.96 8.04
CA LEU A 23 4.80 11.10 7.76
C LEU A 23 4.87 12.18 8.86
N VAL A 24 5.00 11.78 10.14
CA VAL A 24 5.23 12.72 11.25
C VAL A 24 6.52 13.50 11.02
N ASP A 25 7.61 12.82 10.64
CA ASP A 25 8.91 13.45 10.35
C ASP A 25 8.83 14.40 9.13
N LYS A 26 7.92 14.15 8.19
CA LYS A 26 7.60 15.08 7.08
C LYS A 26 6.66 16.22 7.48
N GLY A 27 6.30 16.34 8.75
CA GLY A 27 5.52 17.45 9.29
C GLY A 27 4.00 17.32 9.19
N TYR A 28 3.47 16.12 8.89
CA TYR A 28 2.03 15.89 8.94
C TYR A 28 1.52 15.77 10.38
N ARG A 29 0.31 16.25 10.61
CA ARG A 29 -0.43 15.99 11.85
C ARG A 29 -1.33 14.77 11.61
N LEU A 30 -1.10 13.71 12.37
CA LEU A 30 -1.79 12.43 12.17
C LEU A 30 -2.77 12.12 13.31
N LEU A 31 -3.92 11.55 12.93
CA LEU A 31 -4.76 10.74 13.79
C LEU A 31 -4.73 9.31 13.25
N ASN A 32 -4.27 8.37 14.07
CA ASN A 32 -4.37 6.96 13.73
C ASN A 32 -5.79 6.45 14.06
N VAL A 33 -6.35 5.61 13.20
CA VAL A 33 -7.60 4.88 13.44
C VAL A 33 -7.32 3.39 13.28
N ASP A 34 -7.57 2.62 14.33
CA ASP A 34 -7.22 1.21 14.35
C ASP A 34 -8.09 0.46 15.38
N LEU A 35 -8.04 -0.87 15.36
CA LEU A 35 -8.63 -1.72 16.39
C LEU A 35 -7.75 -1.84 17.65
N LYS A 36 -6.51 -1.36 17.58
CA LYS A 36 -5.52 -1.42 18.66
C LYS A 36 -4.80 -0.07 18.80
N PRO A 37 -4.37 0.29 20.02
CA PRO A 37 -3.61 1.52 20.21
C PRO A 37 -2.25 1.45 19.53
N PHE A 38 -1.85 2.56 18.91
CA PHE A 38 -0.53 2.76 18.32
C PHE A 38 0.32 3.61 19.27
N ALA A 39 1.44 3.07 19.72
CA ALA A 39 2.32 3.77 20.65
C ALA A 39 3.24 4.75 19.91
N HIS A 40 2.86 6.01 19.82
CA HIS A 40 3.68 7.08 19.26
C HIS A 40 3.42 8.40 20.01
N PRO A 41 4.47 9.15 20.43
CA PRO A 41 4.30 10.32 21.30
C PRO A 41 3.48 11.46 20.68
N SER A 42 3.48 11.58 19.35
CA SER A 42 2.82 12.67 18.61
C SER A 42 1.57 12.24 17.85
N VAL A 43 1.12 10.97 17.98
CA VAL A 43 -0.02 10.45 17.24
C VAL A 43 -1.01 9.79 18.19
N ASN A 44 -2.20 10.36 18.27
CA ASN A 44 -3.29 9.73 19.00
C ASN A 44 -3.93 8.62 18.17
N THR A 45 -4.47 7.62 18.84
CA THR A 45 -5.25 6.56 18.20
C THR A 45 -6.71 6.66 18.63
N LEU A 46 -7.60 6.75 17.66
CA LEU A 46 -9.01 6.49 17.82
C LEU A 46 -9.25 4.99 17.58
N ILE A 47 -9.78 4.30 18.58
CA ILE A 47 -10.17 2.90 18.43
C ILE A 47 -11.54 2.86 17.74
N ALA A 48 -11.59 2.29 16.54
CA ALA A 48 -12.82 2.23 15.75
C ALA A 48 -12.82 1.02 14.80
N ASP A 49 -13.98 0.41 14.66
CA ASP A 49 -14.27 -0.59 13.62
C ASP A 49 -14.77 0.12 12.35
N LEU A 50 -13.95 0.13 11.32
CA LEU A 50 -14.27 0.81 10.06
C LEU A 50 -15.27 0.03 9.19
N THR A 51 -15.67 -1.16 9.59
CA THR A 51 -16.81 -1.85 8.97
C THR A 51 -18.15 -1.24 9.40
N ASP A 52 -18.14 -0.46 10.49
CA ASP A 52 -19.25 0.39 10.92
C ASP A 52 -19.14 1.78 10.27
N ASN A 53 -20.12 2.15 9.48
CA ASN A 53 -20.13 3.43 8.75
C ASN A 53 -20.15 4.63 9.71
N GLY A 54 -20.89 4.56 10.84
CA GLY A 54 -20.95 5.62 11.83
C GLY A 54 -19.60 5.89 12.46
N GLN A 55 -18.82 4.83 12.77
CA GLN A 55 -17.47 4.96 13.28
C GLN A 55 -16.51 5.51 12.22
N ALA A 56 -16.66 5.14 10.95
CA ALA A 56 -15.87 5.70 9.86
C ALA A 56 -16.11 7.21 9.69
N PHE A 57 -17.36 7.67 9.73
CA PHE A 57 -17.68 9.11 9.72
C PHE A 57 -17.14 9.83 10.95
N ASN A 58 -17.31 9.24 12.14
CA ASN A 58 -16.78 9.83 13.39
C ASN A 58 -15.25 10.01 13.33
N ALA A 59 -14.53 9.01 12.79
CA ALA A 59 -13.08 9.09 12.65
C ALA A 59 -12.61 10.27 11.80
N LEU A 60 -13.40 10.70 10.82
CA LEU A 60 -13.08 11.81 9.93
C LEU A 60 -13.65 13.17 10.40
N THR A 61 -14.43 13.19 11.48
CA THR A 61 -15.06 14.39 12.03
C THR A 61 -14.70 14.63 13.50
N THR A 62 -13.65 13.98 14.01
CA THR A 62 -13.20 14.14 15.38
C THR A 62 -11.97 15.03 15.50
N HIS A 63 -11.64 15.44 16.71
CA HIS A 63 -10.39 16.13 17.00
C HIS A 63 -9.21 15.16 16.95
N PHE A 64 -8.04 15.65 16.51
CA PHE A 64 -6.81 14.86 16.47
C PHE A 64 -6.13 14.72 17.84
N GLY A 65 -6.61 15.48 18.85
CA GLY A 65 -6.09 15.43 20.20
C GLY A 65 -6.81 16.42 21.13
N PHE A 66 -6.49 16.35 22.40
CA PHE A 66 -7.11 17.17 23.44
C PHE A 66 -6.94 18.68 23.27
N GLU A 67 -5.89 19.13 22.56
CA GLU A 67 -5.70 20.54 22.24
C GLU A 67 -6.85 21.11 21.40
N GLY A 68 -7.26 20.35 20.36
CA GLY A 68 -8.41 20.71 19.55
C GLY A 68 -9.70 20.76 20.36
N PHE A 69 -9.86 19.84 21.29
CA PHE A 69 -11.00 19.82 22.20
C PHE A 69 -11.04 21.06 23.11
N ARG A 70 -9.90 21.41 23.70
CA ARG A 70 -9.77 22.55 24.60
C ARG A 70 -9.90 23.90 23.88
N SER A 71 -9.64 23.97 22.60
CA SER A 71 -9.76 25.21 21.82
C SER A 71 -11.21 25.64 21.59
N GLY A 72 -12.20 24.77 21.83
CA GLY A 72 -13.62 25.04 21.56
C GLY A 72 -13.96 25.09 20.05
N ASN A 73 -13.01 24.82 19.18
CA ASN A 73 -13.26 24.81 17.74
C ASN A 73 -14.03 23.56 17.31
N THR A 74 -14.92 23.70 16.34
CA THR A 74 -15.55 22.57 15.70
C THR A 74 -14.50 21.73 14.96
N PRO A 75 -14.47 20.39 15.11
CA PRO A 75 -13.57 19.56 14.35
C PRO A 75 -13.89 19.64 12.85
N MET A 76 -12.86 19.81 12.05
CA MET A 76 -12.95 19.87 10.60
C MET A 76 -12.51 18.52 10.00
N PRO A 77 -13.04 18.10 8.86
CA PRO A 77 -12.51 16.95 8.12
C PRO A 77 -11.00 17.06 7.89
N PRO A 78 -10.26 15.94 7.76
CA PRO A 78 -8.84 15.97 7.46
C PRO A 78 -8.57 16.52 6.05
N ASP A 79 -7.34 16.97 5.80
CA ASP A 79 -6.88 17.36 4.45
C ASP A 79 -6.72 16.15 3.52
N ALA A 80 -6.41 14.98 4.11
CA ALA A 80 -6.26 13.72 3.38
C ALA A 80 -6.54 12.50 4.27
N VAL A 81 -6.79 11.37 3.63
CA VAL A 81 -6.93 10.06 4.28
C VAL A 81 -5.92 9.07 3.69
N VAL A 82 -5.23 8.32 4.55
CA VAL A 82 -4.43 7.15 4.17
C VAL A 82 -5.09 5.91 4.79
N HIS A 83 -5.64 5.05 3.96
CA HIS A 83 -6.39 3.88 4.42
C HIS A 83 -5.60 2.59 4.21
N PHE A 84 -4.95 2.10 5.28
CA PHE A 84 -4.16 0.87 5.29
C PHE A 84 -4.77 -0.23 6.17
N ALA A 85 -5.83 0.09 6.93
CA ALA A 85 -6.55 -0.91 7.73
C ALA A 85 -7.13 -2.00 6.83
N ALA A 86 -6.72 -3.24 7.06
CA ALA A 86 -7.20 -4.42 6.34
C ALA A 86 -6.77 -5.71 7.07
N ILE A 87 -7.46 -6.81 6.80
CA ILE A 87 -6.90 -8.15 7.00
C ILE A 87 -5.86 -8.34 5.88
N PRO A 88 -4.55 -8.49 6.20
CA PRO A 88 -3.48 -8.25 5.22
C PRO A 88 -3.12 -9.44 4.33
N ARG A 89 -3.78 -10.58 4.48
CA ARG A 89 -3.57 -11.80 3.67
C ARG A 89 -4.63 -12.86 3.95
N VAL A 90 -4.64 -13.90 3.15
CA VAL A 90 -5.39 -15.14 3.38
C VAL A 90 -4.93 -15.87 4.66
N LEU A 91 -5.71 -16.83 5.13
CA LEU A 91 -5.42 -17.71 6.27
C LEU A 91 -5.22 -16.98 7.63
N ILE A 92 -5.80 -15.78 7.77
CA ILE A 92 -5.95 -15.10 9.07
C ILE A 92 -7.39 -15.25 9.55
N ASN A 93 -8.33 -14.93 8.68
CA ASN A 93 -9.76 -15.11 8.90
C ASN A 93 -10.32 -16.02 7.79
N SER A 94 -11.59 -16.40 7.91
CA SER A 94 -12.29 -17.06 6.80
C SER A 94 -12.36 -16.16 5.57
N ASP A 95 -12.45 -16.75 4.39
CA ASP A 95 -12.41 -16.03 3.11
C ASP A 95 -13.49 -14.97 2.99
N ASN A 96 -14.73 -15.35 3.31
CA ASN A 96 -15.86 -14.41 3.28
C ASN A 96 -15.66 -13.23 4.25
N GLU A 97 -15.09 -13.46 5.42
CA GLU A 97 -14.84 -12.42 6.42
C GLU A 97 -13.68 -11.52 5.99
N THR A 98 -12.61 -12.07 5.41
CA THR A 98 -11.52 -11.31 4.82
C THR A 98 -12.05 -10.38 3.71
N PHE A 99 -12.84 -10.94 2.79
CA PHE A 99 -13.45 -10.15 1.72
C PHE A 99 -14.39 -9.07 2.28
N ARG A 100 -15.32 -9.45 3.19
CA ARG A 100 -16.29 -8.53 3.78
C ARG A 100 -15.62 -7.36 4.50
N GLN A 101 -14.69 -7.65 5.41
CA GLN A 101 -14.04 -6.59 6.20
C GLN A 101 -13.23 -5.64 5.30
N ASN A 102 -12.44 -6.17 4.39
CA ASN A 102 -11.60 -5.34 3.52
C ASN A 102 -12.42 -4.48 2.56
N THR A 103 -13.52 -5.00 2.01
CA THR A 103 -14.36 -4.23 1.08
C THR A 103 -15.23 -3.21 1.78
N ILE A 104 -15.88 -3.58 2.87
CA ILE A 104 -16.80 -2.69 3.59
C ILE A 104 -16.04 -1.56 4.28
N SER A 105 -14.91 -1.85 4.96
CA SER A 105 -14.12 -0.80 5.60
C SER A 105 -13.58 0.22 4.58
N THR A 106 -13.08 -0.26 3.43
CA THR A 106 -12.60 0.64 2.37
C THR A 106 -13.74 1.47 1.78
N TYR A 107 -14.89 0.85 1.52
CA TYR A 107 -16.07 1.58 1.03
C TYR A 107 -16.48 2.68 2.02
N ASN A 108 -16.66 2.34 3.30
CA ASN A 108 -17.07 3.28 4.34
C ASN A 108 -16.12 4.46 4.49
N VAL A 109 -14.81 4.20 4.48
CA VAL A 109 -13.78 5.26 4.62
C VAL A 109 -13.79 6.17 3.40
N ILE A 110 -13.84 5.61 2.18
CA ILE A 110 -13.89 6.42 0.94
C ILE A 110 -15.20 7.21 0.88
N GLU A 111 -16.34 6.60 1.22
CA GLU A 111 -17.63 7.27 1.23
C GLU A 111 -17.63 8.44 2.22
N ALA A 112 -17.21 8.21 3.46
CA ALA A 112 -17.15 9.25 4.48
C ALA A 112 -16.23 10.39 4.04
N ALA A 113 -15.02 10.07 3.58
CA ALA A 113 -14.07 11.08 3.10
C ALA A 113 -14.63 11.90 1.94
N ALA A 114 -15.19 11.26 0.92
CA ALA A 114 -15.74 11.95 -0.26
C ALA A 114 -16.94 12.85 0.11
N LYS A 115 -17.86 12.35 0.94
CA LYS A 115 -19.05 13.13 1.39
C LYS A 115 -18.70 14.29 2.30
N LEU A 116 -17.60 14.19 3.06
CA LEU A 116 -17.07 15.26 3.92
C LEU A 116 -16.16 16.23 3.16
N GLY A 117 -15.99 16.07 1.85
CA GLY A 117 -15.22 16.98 1.02
C GLY A 117 -13.70 16.76 1.06
N VAL A 118 -13.21 15.65 1.58
CA VAL A 118 -11.80 15.29 1.53
C VAL A 118 -11.41 15.00 0.08
N ARG A 119 -10.40 15.71 -0.42
CA ARG A 119 -10.04 15.65 -1.84
C ARG A 119 -8.87 14.72 -2.16
N LYS A 120 -8.20 14.17 -1.14
CA LYS A 120 -7.04 13.30 -1.30
C LYS A 120 -7.19 12.05 -0.45
N ILE A 121 -7.18 10.88 -1.10
CA ILE A 121 -7.23 9.57 -0.43
C ILE A 121 -6.13 8.68 -1.02
N VAL A 122 -5.39 8.00 -0.16
CA VAL A 122 -4.43 6.94 -0.55
C VAL A 122 -4.90 5.63 0.08
N ILE A 123 -5.09 4.60 -0.72
CA ILE A 123 -5.53 3.28 -0.22
C ILE A 123 -4.47 2.21 -0.44
N ALA A 124 -4.38 1.25 0.49
CA ALA A 124 -3.57 0.06 0.31
C ALA A 124 -4.29 -0.93 -0.62
N SER A 125 -3.80 -1.06 -1.86
CA SER A 125 -4.00 -2.23 -2.70
C SER A 125 -2.83 -3.20 -2.50
N SER A 126 -2.63 -4.18 -3.36
CA SER A 126 -1.62 -5.23 -3.17
C SER A 126 -1.13 -5.80 -4.49
N GLU A 127 0.10 -6.30 -4.51
CA GLU A 127 0.63 -7.15 -5.59
C GLU A 127 -0.20 -8.41 -5.82
N THR A 128 -0.98 -8.84 -4.81
CA THR A 128 -1.85 -10.02 -4.93
C THR A 128 -2.95 -9.88 -5.97
N THR A 129 -3.29 -8.64 -6.37
CA THR A 129 -4.21 -8.38 -7.47
C THR A 129 -3.79 -9.00 -8.79
N TYR A 130 -2.48 -9.24 -8.99
CA TYR A 130 -1.94 -9.89 -10.18
C TYR A 130 -2.20 -11.41 -10.25
N GLY A 131 -2.74 -12.00 -9.19
CA GLY A 131 -3.29 -13.35 -9.20
C GLY A 131 -2.28 -14.49 -9.07
N VAL A 132 -1.00 -14.24 -8.75
CA VAL A 132 0.02 -15.27 -8.55
C VAL A 132 0.36 -15.48 -7.08
N CYS A 133 0.35 -14.42 -6.27
CA CYS A 133 0.83 -14.45 -4.87
C CYS A 133 0.15 -15.52 -4.01
N PHE A 134 -1.18 -15.62 -4.07
CA PHE A 134 -1.99 -16.59 -3.33
C PHE A 134 -2.76 -17.54 -4.27
N ALA A 135 -2.25 -17.77 -5.47
CA ALA A 135 -2.83 -18.74 -6.38
C ALA A 135 -2.74 -20.16 -5.82
N GLU A 136 -3.75 -20.98 -6.10
CA GLU A 136 -3.68 -22.40 -5.88
C GLU A 136 -2.76 -23.05 -6.92
N GLY A 137 -1.98 -24.01 -6.48
CA GLY A 137 -0.97 -24.69 -7.32
C GLY A 137 0.20 -23.76 -7.69
N ASP A 138 0.89 -24.12 -8.76
CA ASP A 138 1.99 -23.33 -9.34
C ASP A 138 1.48 -22.53 -10.54
N LYS A 139 1.14 -21.26 -10.31
CA LYS A 139 0.70 -20.34 -11.36
C LYS A 139 1.88 -19.49 -11.83
N ASP A 140 2.04 -19.37 -13.13
CA ASP A 140 3.01 -18.49 -13.75
C ASP A 140 2.42 -17.11 -14.06
N PHE A 141 3.31 -16.16 -14.27
CA PHE A 141 2.97 -14.87 -14.85
C PHE A 141 2.81 -15.05 -16.37
N HIS A 142 1.91 -14.28 -17.00
CA HIS A 142 1.73 -14.35 -18.46
C HIS A 142 2.67 -13.43 -19.25
N SER A 143 3.31 -12.46 -18.59
CA SER A 143 4.35 -11.62 -19.19
C SER A 143 5.14 -10.84 -18.14
N PHE A 144 6.31 -10.33 -18.50
CA PHE A 144 7.10 -9.37 -17.70
C PHE A 144 7.42 -8.11 -18.51
N PRO A 145 7.61 -6.94 -17.87
CA PRO A 145 7.36 -6.64 -16.46
C PRO A 145 5.86 -6.59 -16.13
N LEU A 146 5.53 -6.70 -14.82
CA LEU A 146 4.20 -6.44 -14.32
C LEU A 146 4.04 -4.93 -14.09
N GLU A 147 3.33 -4.28 -14.99
CA GLU A 147 2.96 -2.88 -14.87
C GLU A 147 1.50 -2.75 -14.38
N GLU A 148 1.05 -1.54 -14.06
CA GLU A 148 -0.30 -1.32 -13.53
C GLU A 148 -1.41 -1.67 -14.53
N THR A 149 -1.09 -1.77 -15.81
CA THR A 149 -1.99 -2.20 -16.89
C THR A 149 -2.08 -3.72 -17.06
N TYR A 150 -1.23 -4.48 -16.37
CA TYR A 150 -1.31 -5.94 -16.34
C TYR A 150 -2.65 -6.40 -15.75
N ASP A 151 -3.19 -7.52 -16.24
CA ASP A 151 -4.46 -8.05 -15.81
C ASP A 151 -4.50 -8.34 -14.30
N VAL A 152 -5.65 -8.08 -13.71
CA VAL A 152 -5.93 -8.38 -12.30
C VAL A 152 -6.85 -9.59 -12.23
N ASP A 153 -6.29 -10.72 -11.80
CA ASP A 153 -6.95 -12.03 -11.83
C ASP A 153 -6.66 -12.84 -10.55
N PRO A 154 -6.98 -12.31 -9.35
CA PRO A 154 -6.76 -13.05 -8.12
C PRO A 154 -7.74 -14.21 -7.96
N MET A 155 -7.25 -15.34 -7.45
CA MET A 155 -8.06 -16.52 -7.10
C MET A 155 -8.54 -16.46 -5.64
N ASP A 156 -7.90 -15.64 -4.82
CA ASP A 156 -8.09 -15.59 -3.38
C ASP A 156 -8.98 -14.41 -2.95
N SER A 157 -9.58 -14.55 -1.78
CA SER A 157 -10.50 -13.56 -1.19
C SER A 157 -9.84 -12.22 -0.87
N TYR A 158 -8.56 -12.24 -0.47
CA TYR A 158 -7.80 -11.03 -0.16
C TYR A 158 -7.49 -10.23 -1.44
N GLY A 159 -6.88 -10.87 -2.44
CA GLY A 159 -6.59 -10.24 -3.72
C GLY A 159 -7.86 -9.71 -4.41
N LEU A 160 -8.94 -10.50 -4.39
CA LEU A 160 -10.24 -10.09 -4.91
C LEU A 160 -10.78 -8.84 -4.17
N SER A 161 -10.65 -8.80 -2.83
CA SER A 161 -11.05 -7.62 -2.06
C SER A 161 -10.30 -6.35 -2.49
N LYS A 162 -9.01 -6.47 -2.83
CA LYS A 162 -8.20 -5.34 -3.30
C LYS A 162 -8.62 -4.87 -4.70
N VAL A 163 -8.95 -5.79 -5.60
CA VAL A 163 -9.52 -5.42 -6.92
C VAL A 163 -10.85 -4.66 -6.77
N VAL A 164 -11.74 -5.13 -5.89
CA VAL A 164 -13.01 -4.44 -5.60
C VAL A 164 -12.74 -3.05 -5.01
N ASN A 165 -11.76 -2.91 -4.12
CA ASN A 165 -11.38 -1.63 -3.54
C ASN A 165 -10.83 -0.65 -4.58
N GLU A 166 -10.02 -1.10 -5.55
CA GLU A 166 -9.58 -0.26 -6.69
C GLU A 166 -10.77 0.20 -7.54
N LYS A 167 -11.76 -0.66 -7.80
CA LYS A 167 -12.98 -0.30 -8.56
C LYS A 167 -13.84 0.69 -7.78
N THR A 168 -14.00 0.49 -6.48
CA THR A 168 -14.69 1.43 -5.57
C THR A 168 -14.00 2.79 -5.60
N ALA A 169 -12.69 2.83 -5.41
CA ALA A 169 -11.89 4.06 -5.45
C ALA A 169 -12.06 4.82 -6.78
N ARG A 170 -12.02 4.10 -7.91
CA ARG A 170 -12.23 4.69 -9.25
C ARG A 170 -13.62 5.31 -9.38
N ALA A 171 -14.66 4.62 -8.90
CA ALA A 171 -16.04 5.12 -8.97
C ALA A 171 -16.21 6.41 -8.17
N PHE A 172 -15.67 6.46 -6.93
CA PHE A 172 -15.72 7.65 -6.10
C PHE A 172 -14.87 8.81 -6.63
N ALA A 173 -13.65 8.53 -7.12
CA ALA A 173 -12.82 9.56 -7.73
C ALA A 173 -13.51 10.23 -8.92
N SER A 174 -14.14 9.43 -9.80
CA SER A 174 -14.91 9.92 -10.93
C SER A 174 -16.13 10.72 -10.50
N ARG A 175 -16.90 10.19 -9.53
CA ARG A 175 -18.17 10.80 -9.07
C ARG A 175 -17.95 12.15 -8.37
N TYR A 176 -16.91 12.25 -7.54
CA TYR A 176 -16.67 13.41 -6.68
C TYR A 176 -15.57 14.35 -7.20
N GLY A 177 -14.90 14.00 -8.29
CA GLY A 177 -13.80 14.78 -8.85
C GLY A 177 -12.62 14.93 -7.86
N ILE A 178 -12.26 13.85 -7.17
CA ILE A 178 -11.21 13.81 -6.16
C ILE A 178 -10.08 12.86 -6.54
N ASP A 179 -8.92 13.05 -5.93
CA ASP A 179 -7.78 12.17 -6.13
C ASP A 179 -7.85 10.98 -5.19
N ILE A 180 -7.90 9.76 -5.74
CA ILE A 180 -7.77 8.52 -4.98
C ILE A 180 -6.69 7.67 -5.61
N TYR A 181 -5.61 7.41 -4.85
CA TYR A 181 -4.49 6.61 -5.34
C TYR A 181 -4.43 5.27 -4.62
N ALA A 182 -4.48 4.19 -5.39
CA ALA A 182 -4.34 2.82 -4.91
C ALA A 182 -2.88 2.37 -5.05
N LEU A 183 -2.25 2.00 -3.96
CA LEU A 183 -0.89 1.47 -3.96
C LEU A 183 -0.94 -0.05 -3.98
N ARG A 184 -0.55 -0.69 -5.08
CA ARG A 184 -0.29 -2.14 -5.14
C ARG A 184 1.01 -2.40 -4.42
N ILE A 185 0.90 -2.58 -3.10
CA ILE A 185 2.03 -2.75 -2.21
C ILE A 185 2.60 -4.15 -2.40
N GLY A 186 3.90 -4.23 -2.69
CA GLY A 186 4.65 -5.46 -2.74
C GLY A 186 4.90 -6.06 -1.36
N ASN A 187 5.64 -7.16 -1.30
CA ASN A 187 6.00 -7.77 -0.01
C ASN A 187 6.78 -6.76 0.86
N VAL A 188 6.15 -6.28 1.93
CA VAL A 188 6.76 -5.29 2.84
C VAL A 188 7.88 -5.95 3.64
N ILE A 189 9.06 -5.36 3.57
CA ILE A 189 10.27 -5.76 4.30
C ILE A 189 10.61 -4.69 5.34
N GLU A 190 10.71 -5.11 6.60
CA GLU A 190 11.15 -4.25 7.68
C GLU A 190 12.67 -4.29 7.83
N PRO A 191 13.31 -3.28 8.44
CA PRO A 191 14.77 -3.22 8.55
C PRO A 191 15.44 -4.48 9.10
N HIS A 192 14.82 -5.14 10.07
CA HIS A 192 15.33 -6.37 10.67
C HIS A 192 15.11 -7.63 9.79
N GLU A 193 14.24 -7.57 8.80
CA GLU A 193 13.94 -8.70 7.92
C GLU A 193 14.94 -8.87 6.78
N TYR A 194 15.90 -7.96 6.62
CA TYR A 194 16.99 -8.16 5.65
C TYR A 194 17.86 -9.38 5.99
N ASP A 195 17.87 -9.82 7.24
CA ASP A 195 18.51 -11.08 7.67
C ASP A 195 17.94 -12.33 6.97
N ARG A 196 16.74 -12.23 6.35
CA ARG A 196 16.09 -13.30 5.59
C ARG A 196 16.57 -13.37 4.13
N PHE A 197 17.19 -12.32 3.61
CA PHE A 197 17.56 -12.25 2.18
C PHE A 197 18.56 -13.30 1.75
N PRO A 198 19.57 -13.70 2.55
CA PRO A 198 20.45 -14.81 2.16
C PRO A 198 19.66 -16.09 1.83
N ALA A 199 18.62 -16.41 2.60
CA ALA A 199 17.76 -17.57 2.30
C ALA A 199 16.94 -17.37 1.01
N PHE A 200 16.43 -16.16 0.75
CA PHE A 200 15.71 -15.85 -0.50
C PHE A 200 16.63 -15.98 -1.74
N LEU A 201 17.89 -15.57 -1.60
CA LEU A 201 18.88 -15.65 -2.67
C LEU A 201 19.33 -17.10 -2.93
N ALA A 202 19.37 -17.94 -1.89
CA ALA A 202 19.72 -19.35 -1.99
C ALA A 202 18.57 -20.20 -2.57
N ASP A 203 17.31 -19.78 -2.37
CA ASP A 203 16.10 -20.46 -2.88
C ASP A 203 15.21 -19.49 -3.68
N PRO A 204 15.58 -19.14 -4.92
CA PRO A 204 14.82 -18.20 -5.75
C PRO A 204 13.34 -18.61 -5.97
N PRO A 205 12.96 -19.90 -6.12
CA PRO A 205 11.56 -20.31 -6.23
C PRO A 205 10.68 -19.81 -5.09
N SER A 206 11.20 -19.69 -3.86
CA SER A 206 10.46 -19.18 -2.70
C SER A 206 9.91 -17.76 -2.90
N ARG A 207 10.48 -16.97 -3.80
CA ARG A 207 10.09 -15.60 -4.10
C ARG A 207 9.30 -15.42 -5.38
N LYS A 208 9.04 -16.49 -6.14
CA LYS A 208 8.24 -16.45 -7.38
C LYS A 208 6.90 -15.75 -7.16
N ARG A 209 6.19 -16.10 -6.09
CA ARG A 209 4.86 -15.57 -5.76
C ARG A 209 4.81 -14.06 -5.53
N ASN A 210 5.96 -13.42 -5.22
CA ASN A 210 6.11 -11.96 -5.12
C ASN A 210 6.80 -11.37 -6.36
N ALA A 211 6.88 -12.09 -7.46
CA ALA A 211 7.66 -11.69 -8.64
C ALA A 211 9.08 -11.25 -8.26
N TRP A 212 9.71 -11.88 -7.28
CA TRP A 212 11.03 -11.52 -6.74
C TRP A 212 11.19 -10.05 -6.37
N SER A 213 10.08 -9.38 -6.08
CA SER A 213 10.00 -7.96 -5.73
C SER A 213 9.71 -7.79 -4.24
N TYR A 214 9.91 -6.59 -3.71
CA TYR A 214 9.64 -6.21 -2.33
C TYR A 214 9.47 -4.69 -2.24
N ILE A 215 9.03 -4.21 -1.08
CA ILE A 215 9.11 -2.81 -0.69
C ILE A 215 9.70 -2.69 0.71
N ASP A 216 10.75 -1.89 0.88
CA ASP A 216 11.19 -1.48 2.22
C ASP A 216 10.10 -0.63 2.88
N ALA A 217 9.79 -0.93 4.12
CA ALA A 217 8.72 -0.25 4.85
C ALA A 217 8.92 1.27 4.98
N ARG A 218 10.18 1.74 4.96
CA ARG A 218 10.54 3.17 4.99
C ARG A 218 10.36 3.82 3.62
N ASP A 219 10.75 3.13 2.54
CA ASP A 219 10.51 3.56 1.16
C ASP A 219 9.02 3.62 0.82
N LEU A 220 8.21 2.74 1.43
CA LEU A 220 6.75 2.86 1.36
C LEU A 220 6.26 4.16 2.00
N GLY A 221 6.88 4.61 3.10
CA GLY A 221 6.62 5.93 3.69
C GLY A 221 6.87 7.07 2.70
N GLN A 222 7.97 6.99 1.93
CA GLN A 222 8.27 7.96 0.88
C GLN A 222 7.19 7.96 -0.21
N ILE A 223 6.77 6.78 -0.70
CA ILE A 223 5.72 6.68 -1.74
C ILE A 223 4.41 7.31 -1.24
N VAL A 224 4.00 7.03 -0.01
CA VAL A 224 2.78 7.62 0.58
C VAL A 224 2.90 9.14 0.69
N HIS A 225 4.04 9.66 1.17
CA HIS A 225 4.30 11.09 1.23
C HIS A 225 4.18 11.76 -0.14
N LEU A 226 4.83 11.20 -1.15
CA LEU A 226 4.79 11.72 -2.52
C LEU A 226 3.38 11.66 -3.12
N ALA A 227 2.63 10.59 -2.85
CA ALA A 227 1.23 10.46 -3.25
C ALA A 227 0.32 11.53 -2.61
N LEU A 228 0.58 11.88 -1.32
CA LEU A 228 -0.13 12.94 -0.62
C LEU A 228 0.19 14.35 -1.17
N GLN A 229 1.34 14.53 -1.81
CA GLN A 229 1.74 15.82 -2.39
C GLN A 229 1.31 15.98 -3.85
N LYS A 230 1.10 14.89 -4.57
CA LYS A 230 0.75 14.93 -5.99
C LYS A 230 -0.75 15.07 -6.17
N ASP A 231 -1.21 16.17 -6.74
CA ASP A 231 -2.63 16.47 -6.96
C ASP A 231 -3.02 16.42 -8.44
N GLY A 232 -4.33 16.28 -8.69
CA GLY A 232 -4.94 16.47 -10.00
C GLY A 232 -4.88 15.26 -10.93
N LEU A 233 -4.60 14.04 -10.41
CA LEU A 233 -4.52 12.84 -11.25
C LEU A 233 -5.81 12.00 -11.25
N GLY A 234 -6.81 12.36 -10.44
CA GLY A 234 -8.02 11.57 -10.29
C GLY A 234 -7.75 10.20 -9.69
N PHE A 235 -8.27 9.14 -10.32
CA PHE A 235 -7.95 7.77 -9.88
C PHE A 235 -6.65 7.28 -10.51
N GLN A 236 -5.73 6.81 -9.67
CA GLN A 236 -4.49 6.18 -10.12
C GLN A 236 -4.19 4.89 -9.34
N VAL A 237 -3.54 3.96 -10.02
CA VAL A 237 -2.90 2.79 -9.41
C VAL A 237 -1.39 2.95 -9.56
N PHE A 238 -0.64 2.63 -8.50
CA PHE A 238 0.83 2.61 -8.52
C PHE A 238 1.35 1.33 -7.89
N ASN A 239 2.30 0.67 -8.56
CA ASN A 239 3.09 -0.38 -7.92
C ASN A 239 4.03 0.25 -6.88
N ALA A 240 3.87 -0.15 -5.64
CA ALA A 240 4.70 0.29 -4.53
C ALA A 240 5.73 -0.81 -4.19
N VAL A 241 6.83 -0.80 -4.93
CA VAL A 241 7.95 -1.74 -4.78
C VAL A 241 9.29 -1.01 -4.96
N ASN A 242 10.36 -1.61 -4.43
CA ASN A 242 11.72 -1.16 -4.64
C ASN A 242 12.20 -1.42 -6.06
N ASP A 243 13.32 -0.80 -6.46
CA ASP A 243 13.81 -0.80 -7.84
C ASP A 243 14.35 -2.17 -8.28
N THR A 244 14.89 -2.97 -7.35
CA THR A 244 15.73 -4.13 -7.71
C THR A 244 15.08 -5.47 -7.41
N ILE A 245 15.34 -6.42 -8.31
CA ILE A 245 15.01 -7.84 -8.11
C ILE A 245 15.76 -8.43 -6.89
N THR A 246 15.12 -9.37 -6.18
CA THR A 246 15.75 -10.15 -5.11
C THR A 246 16.55 -11.34 -5.68
N ALA A 247 17.50 -11.03 -6.55
CA ALA A 247 18.44 -11.97 -7.15
C ALA A 247 19.79 -11.27 -7.44
N ARG A 248 20.88 -12.04 -7.47
CA ARG A 248 22.22 -11.50 -7.81
C ARG A 248 22.51 -11.48 -9.32
N MET A 249 21.74 -12.22 -10.08
CA MET A 249 21.84 -12.34 -11.52
C MET A 249 21.05 -11.23 -12.24
N PRO A 250 21.48 -10.77 -13.44
CA PRO A 250 20.68 -9.86 -14.26
C PRO A 250 19.25 -10.37 -14.50
N THR A 251 18.26 -9.49 -14.35
CA THR A 251 16.85 -9.84 -14.30
C THR A 251 16.39 -10.63 -15.53
N ARG A 252 16.78 -10.22 -16.74
CA ARG A 252 16.38 -10.93 -17.96
C ARG A 252 16.91 -12.36 -18.01
N GLU A 253 18.16 -12.57 -17.58
CA GLU A 253 18.77 -13.90 -17.51
C GLU A 253 18.07 -14.74 -16.43
N PHE A 254 17.83 -14.15 -15.27
CA PHE A 254 17.14 -14.79 -14.17
C PHE A 254 15.75 -15.29 -14.59
N LEU A 255 14.93 -14.43 -15.21
CA LEU A 255 13.57 -14.76 -15.63
C LEU A 255 13.54 -15.84 -16.72
N ARG A 256 14.50 -15.83 -17.66
CA ARG A 256 14.61 -16.90 -18.66
C ARG A 256 14.90 -18.28 -18.06
N ARG A 257 15.57 -18.31 -16.89
CA ARG A 257 15.87 -19.57 -16.18
C ARG A 257 14.71 -20.03 -15.30
N THR A 258 14.00 -19.09 -14.67
CA THR A 258 12.98 -19.39 -13.66
C THR A 258 11.56 -19.47 -14.23
N CYS A 259 11.29 -18.74 -15.29
CA CYS A 259 10.01 -18.69 -16.01
C CYS A 259 10.26 -18.72 -17.53
N PRO A 260 10.81 -19.83 -18.08
CA PRO A 260 11.24 -19.90 -19.48
C PRO A 260 10.09 -19.67 -20.47
N ASP A 261 8.87 -20.05 -20.11
CA ASP A 261 7.68 -19.94 -20.95
C ASP A 261 6.97 -18.58 -20.84
N THR A 262 7.40 -17.70 -19.90
CA THR A 262 6.80 -16.39 -19.71
C THR A 262 7.51 -15.34 -20.57
N PRO A 263 6.83 -14.69 -21.53
CA PRO A 263 7.45 -13.70 -22.41
C PRO A 263 7.85 -12.44 -21.65
N ILE A 264 8.98 -11.85 -22.06
CA ILE A 264 9.43 -10.53 -21.61
C ILE A 264 9.06 -9.52 -22.70
N THR A 265 7.97 -8.80 -22.50
CA THR A 265 7.34 -7.90 -23.49
C THR A 265 7.73 -6.43 -23.35
N GLY A 266 8.30 -6.03 -22.20
CA GLY A 266 8.65 -4.66 -21.91
C GLY A 266 10.12 -4.47 -21.49
N ASP A 267 10.43 -3.23 -21.14
CA ASP A 267 11.77 -2.85 -20.66
C ASP A 267 11.97 -3.27 -19.21
N LEU A 268 13.12 -3.91 -18.98
CA LEU A 268 13.61 -4.26 -17.65
C LEU A 268 15.05 -3.74 -17.53
N ALA A 269 15.30 -2.96 -16.48
CA ALA A 269 16.67 -2.61 -16.12
C ALA A 269 17.48 -3.89 -15.79
N GLU A 270 18.81 -3.82 -15.87
CA GLU A 270 19.69 -4.97 -15.70
C GLU A 270 19.36 -5.79 -14.43
N PHE A 271 19.13 -5.10 -13.31
CA PHE A 271 18.71 -5.70 -12.04
C PHE A 271 17.33 -5.19 -11.58
N GLY A 272 16.50 -4.72 -12.51
CA GLY A 272 15.18 -4.17 -12.22
C GLY A 272 14.21 -5.23 -11.67
N ALA A 273 13.36 -4.83 -10.74
CA ALA A 273 12.28 -5.68 -10.24
C ALA A 273 11.32 -6.06 -11.36
N PRO A 274 10.92 -7.34 -11.48
CA PRO A 274 9.91 -7.74 -12.45
C PRO A 274 8.54 -7.11 -12.24
N LEU A 275 8.19 -6.76 -11.00
CA LEU A 275 7.07 -5.88 -10.68
C LEU A 275 7.56 -4.44 -10.80
N SER A 276 7.14 -3.75 -11.85
CA SER A 276 7.70 -2.45 -12.25
C SER A 276 7.14 -1.30 -11.40
N ASN A 277 8.03 -0.51 -10.81
CA ASN A 277 7.67 0.74 -10.14
C ASN A 277 7.88 1.97 -11.02
N ARG A 278 8.08 1.79 -12.33
CA ARG A 278 8.36 2.87 -13.29
C ARG A 278 7.38 4.03 -13.15
N LYS A 279 6.09 3.75 -13.08
CA LYS A 279 5.05 4.77 -12.92
C LYS A 279 5.18 5.56 -11.61
N ALA A 280 5.47 4.90 -10.49
CA ALA A 280 5.73 5.60 -9.22
C ALA A 280 6.95 6.52 -9.31
N ARG A 281 8.00 6.10 -10.01
CA ARG A 281 9.20 6.93 -10.24
C ARG A 281 8.94 8.13 -11.15
N GLU A 282 8.24 7.91 -12.25
CA GLU A 282 8.00 8.96 -13.27
C GLU A 282 6.93 9.97 -12.81
N VAL A 283 5.84 9.50 -12.19
CA VAL A 283 4.68 10.33 -11.86
C VAL A 283 4.78 10.94 -10.46
N LEU A 284 5.18 10.13 -9.46
CA LEU A 284 5.30 10.58 -8.07
C LEU A 284 6.69 11.12 -7.75
N GLY A 285 7.72 10.72 -8.49
CA GLY A 285 9.10 11.08 -8.22
C GLY A 285 9.79 10.16 -7.21
N PHE A 286 9.26 8.96 -6.98
CA PHE A 286 9.86 7.97 -6.08
C PHE A 286 11.33 7.70 -6.41
N ARG A 287 12.16 7.59 -5.38
CA ARG A 287 13.57 7.18 -5.48
C ARG A 287 13.88 6.23 -4.33
N GLU A 288 14.29 5.01 -4.68
CA GLU A 288 14.67 3.99 -3.71
C GLU A 288 15.81 4.49 -2.81
N GLU A 289 15.60 4.46 -1.50
CA GLU A 289 16.61 4.79 -0.51
C GLU A 289 17.18 3.53 0.16
N HIS A 290 16.37 2.49 0.26
CA HIS A 290 16.66 1.26 1.02
C HIS A 290 16.72 0.02 0.14
N ASN A 291 17.75 -0.04 -0.72
CA ASN A 291 18.02 -1.22 -1.55
C ASN A 291 18.58 -2.36 -0.68
N TRP A 292 18.07 -3.58 -0.85
CA TRP A 292 18.52 -4.75 -0.09
C TRP A 292 20.04 -5.02 -0.20
N ARG A 293 20.65 -4.69 -1.34
CA ARG A 293 22.10 -4.87 -1.57
C ARG A 293 22.97 -4.05 -0.62
N LYS A 294 22.39 -3.02 0.02
CA LYS A 294 23.11 -2.25 1.06
C LYS A 294 23.21 -2.98 2.40
N TYR A 295 22.33 -3.96 2.62
CA TYR A 295 22.16 -4.65 3.91
C TYR A 295 22.61 -6.11 3.87
N VAL A 296 22.73 -6.69 2.68
CA VAL A 296 23.07 -8.10 2.47
C VAL A 296 24.35 -8.15 1.65
N PRO A 297 25.51 -8.38 2.29
CA PRO A 297 26.79 -8.48 1.58
C PRO A 297 26.82 -9.63 0.59
N ASP A 298 27.78 -9.58 -0.36
CA ASP A 298 28.00 -10.60 -1.38
C ASP A 298 28.47 -11.93 -0.80
#